data_dd7d1e8efa393db3776d05cb67415ee2
#
_entry.id   dd7d1e8efa393db3776d05cb67415ee2
#
_cell.length_a   1.000
_cell.length_b   1.000
_cell.length_c   1.000
_cell.angle_alpha   90.00
_cell.angle_beta   90.00
_cell.angle_gamma   90.00
#
_symmetry.space_group_name_H-M   'P 1'
#
loop_
_entity.id
_entity.type
_entity.pdbx_description
1 polymer ?
#
loop_
_entity_poly.entity_id
_entity_poly.type
_entity_poly.pdbx_seq_one_letter_code
_entity_poly.pdbx_strand_id
1 'polypeptide(L)'
;MIVSLSSVAGAPGVSSLTMLLAAGWPAEYTSQGSSSQTPVRMGRVALECDLDGGVYGARYGIGVEPGAATLVSRTRHSASGAQDIEAFGRTVGDQAWVVPGPESAEAARQLWSGVGVATAVAEAINQDDRVWFVDAGRAGSASPIAPLLSHASLSLLVCRADHESIVQVPPRVSDLRSIGCTMGVVIVGKPAFPVDELSQFFDTSLLWTLPASDDIVALSRSVWSSNKVRRSLTWRSALEISHDVAERFAFRTVDVSIEESVDGG
;
A
#
# COMPACT_ATOMS: atom_id res chain seq x y z
N MET A 1 7.33 7.06 -3.07
CA MET A 1 5.88 7.22 -2.75
C MET A 1 5.40 6.03 -1.93
N ILE A 2 4.58 6.24 -0.88
CA ILE A 2 4.03 5.18 -0.02
C ILE A 2 2.51 5.16 -0.14
N VAL A 3 1.92 4.00 -0.40
CA VAL A 3 0.49 3.70 -0.31
C VAL A 3 0.30 2.62 0.76
N SER A 4 -0.34 2.93 1.87
CA SER A 4 -0.62 1.94 2.90
C SER A 4 -2.03 1.38 2.78
N LEU A 5 -2.20 0.10 3.13
CA LEU A 5 -3.49 -0.56 3.16
C LEU A 5 -3.73 -1.18 4.54
N SER A 6 -4.89 -0.90 5.12
CA SER A 6 -5.32 -1.51 6.37
C SER A 6 -6.79 -1.92 6.30
N SER A 7 -7.26 -2.73 7.25
CA SER A 7 -8.67 -3.13 7.30
C SER A 7 -9.35 -2.65 8.58
N VAL A 8 -10.67 -2.51 8.48
CA VAL A 8 -11.55 -2.15 9.62
C VAL A 8 -11.66 -3.31 10.60
N ALA A 9 -12.08 -4.45 10.11
CA ALA A 9 -12.23 -5.68 10.88
C ALA A 9 -12.19 -6.90 9.95
N GLY A 10 -11.67 -8.03 10.45
CA GLY A 10 -11.78 -9.34 9.79
C GLY A 10 -11.30 -9.38 8.34
N ALA A 11 -10.08 -8.97 8.10
CA ALA A 11 -9.29 -9.09 6.86
C ALA A 11 -10.08 -9.38 5.56
N PRO A 12 -10.65 -8.37 4.88
CA PRO A 12 -11.29 -8.57 3.58
C PRO A 12 -10.28 -8.71 2.43
N GLY A 13 -9.11 -9.33 2.70
CA GLY A 13 -8.08 -9.56 1.70
C GLY A 13 -7.12 -8.39 1.50
N VAL A 14 -6.75 -7.65 2.54
CA VAL A 14 -5.78 -6.55 2.48
C VAL A 14 -4.50 -6.98 1.78
N SER A 15 -3.87 -8.07 2.20
CA SER A 15 -2.65 -8.61 1.58
C SER A 15 -2.83 -8.93 0.09
N SER A 16 -4.01 -9.45 -0.30
CA SER A 16 -4.31 -9.74 -1.71
C SER A 16 -4.51 -8.45 -2.51
N LEU A 17 -5.21 -7.48 -1.94
CA LEU A 17 -5.43 -6.17 -2.59
C LEU A 17 -4.11 -5.41 -2.73
N THR A 18 -3.25 -5.41 -1.71
CA THR A 18 -1.90 -4.82 -1.77
C THR A 18 -1.14 -5.34 -2.99
N MET A 19 -1.17 -6.66 -3.19
CA MET A 19 -0.51 -7.28 -4.35
C MET A 19 -1.18 -6.95 -5.67
N LEU A 20 -2.51 -6.89 -5.72
CA LEU A 20 -3.24 -6.51 -6.93
C LEU A 20 -2.97 -5.06 -7.32
N LEU A 21 -2.93 -4.13 -6.36
CA LEU A 21 -2.60 -2.73 -6.63
C LEU A 21 -1.14 -2.56 -7.06
N ALA A 22 -0.21 -3.24 -6.40
CA ALA A 22 1.18 -3.24 -6.82
C ALA A 22 1.35 -3.81 -8.24
N ALA A 23 0.62 -4.87 -8.60
CA ALA A 23 0.62 -5.44 -9.94
C ALA A 23 -0.02 -4.52 -10.98
N GLY A 24 -1.09 -3.81 -10.61
CA GLY A 24 -1.84 -2.90 -11.47
C GLY A 24 -1.20 -1.51 -11.62
N TRP A 25 -0.20 -1.19 -10.82
CA TRP A 25 0.43 0.13 -10.89
C TRP A 25 1.06 0.39 -12.26
N PRO A 26 0.86 1.59 -12.86
CA PRO A 26 1.46 1.90 -14.16
C PRO A 26 2.99 1.74 -14.13
N ALA A 27 3.53 0.95 -15.06
CA ALA A 27 4.97 0.69 -15.12
C ALA A 27 5.77 1.87 -15.69
N GLU A 28 5.12 2.69 -16.52
CA GLU A 28 5.72 3.83 -17.20
C GLU A 28 4.87 5.07 -16.94
N TYR A 29 5.54 6.15 -16.64
CA TYR A 29 4.95 7.39 -16.28
C TYR A 29 5.62 8.54 -17.01
N THR A 30 4.83 9.42 -17.63
CA THR A 30 5.29 10.66 -18.24
C THR A 30 4.80 11.82 -17.39
N SER A 31 5.68 12.59 -16.76
CA SER A 31 5.28 13.79 -16.03
C SER A 31 4.73 14.83 -17.02
N GLN A 32 3.49 15.27 -16.81
CA GLN A 32 2.94 16.39 -17.55
C GLN A 32 3.65 17.66 -17.05
N GLY A 33 4.41 18.32 -17.91
CA GLY A 33 5.13 19.57 -17.57
C GLY A 33 6.65 19.52 -17.70
N SER A 34 7.24 18.34 -17.80
CA SER A 34 8.65 18.20 -18.15
C SER A 34 8.84 18.32 -19.66
N SER A 35 9.77 19.18 -20.10
CA SER A 35 10.20 19.25 -21.49
C SER A 35 10.87 17.96 -22.00
N SER A 36 11.13 17.00 -21.12
CA SER A 36 11.60 15.64 -21.41
C SER A 36 10.44 14.66 -21.32
N GLN A 37 9.94 14.19 -22.46
CA GLN A 37 8.91 13.15 -22.57
C GLN A 37 9.46 11.73 -22.33
N THR A 38 10.53 11.58 -21.58
CA THR A 38 11.08 10.26 -21.30
C THR A 38 10.26 9.58 -20.20
N PRO A 39 9.61 8.43 -20.47
CA PRO A 39 8.88 7.70 -19.44
C PRO A 39 9.81 7.29 -18.30
N VAL A 40 9.46 7.63 -17.07
CA VAL A 40 10.18 7.15 -15.89
C VAL A 40 9.57 5.81 -15.50
N ARG A 41 10.38 4.76 -15.47
CA ARG A 41 9.97 3.44 -14.97
C ARG A 41 10.02 3.44 -13.45
N MET A 42 8.87 3.31 -12.82
CA MET A 42 8.79 3.18 -11.35
C MET A 42 8.73 1.71 -10.96
N GLY A 43 9.72 1.25 -10.23
CA GLY A 43 9.66 -0.05 -9.56
C GLY A 43 8.54 -0.07 -8.52
N ARG A 44 8.03 -1.26 -8.20
CA ARG A 44 6.91 -1.48 -7.27
C ARG A 44 7.34 -2.44 -6.20
N VAL A 45 7.02 -2.10 -4.95
CA VAL A 45 7.36 -2.93 -3.78
C VAL A 45 6.12 -3.15 -2.95
N ALA A 46 5.79 -4.41 -2.65
CA ALA A 46 4.81 -4.77 -1.64
C ALA A 46 5.56 -5.15 -0.36
N LEU A 47 5.40 -4.34 0.69
CA LEU A 47 5.99 -4.54 2.00
C LEU A 47 4.95 -5.06 2.98
N GLU A 48 5.21 -6.20 3.60
CA GLU A 48 4.32 -6.80 4.59
C GLU A 48 4.68 -6.35 6.00
N CYS A 49 3.74 -5.61 6.61
CA CYS A 49 3.84 -5.05 7.96
C CYS A 49 2.71 -5.52 8.88
N ASP A 50 1.98 -6.60 8.51
CA ASP A 50 0.88 -7.10 9.32
C ASP A 50 1.39 -7.62 10.67
N LEU A 51 0.87 -7.03 11.76
CA LEU A 51 1.24 -7.37 13.13
C LEU A 51 0.62 -8.67 13.63
N ASP A 52 -0.32 -9.24 12.88
CA ASP A 52 -0.91 -10.55 13.17
C ASP A 52 -0.16 -11.71 12.49
N GLY A 53 0.92 -11.38 11.77
CA GLY A 53 1.80 -12.31 11.07
C GLY A 53 1.65 -12.27 9.56
N GLY A 54 2.79 -12.40 8.86
CA GLY A 54 2.89 -12.33 7.41
C GLY A 54 2.38 -13.58 6.72
N VAL A 55 1.88 -13.42 5.50
CA VAL A 55 1.40 -14.49 4.64
C VAL A 55 2.16 -14.59 3.31
N TYR A 56 2.99 -13.57 2.97
CA TYR A 56 3.64 -13.51 1.67
C TYR A 56 4.67 -14.63 1.47
N GLY A 57 5.44 -14.97 2.52
CA GLY A 57 6.38 -16.07 2.47
C GLY A 57 5.73 -17.36 1.99
N ALA A 58 4.67 -17.80 2.69
CA ALA A 58 3.91 -19.01 2.35
C ALA A 58 3.14 -18.87 1.04
N ARG A 59 2.54 -17.69 0.79
CA ARG A 59 1.69 -17.44 -0.38
C ARG A 59 2.46 -17.52 -1.70
N TYR A 60 3.68 -16.99 -1.74
CA TYR A 60 4.51 -16.94 -2.95
C TYR A 60 5.62 -17.99 -2.98
N GLY A 61 5.73 -18.85 -1.95
CA GLY A 61 6.80 -19.84 -1.85
C GLY A 61 8.20 -19.22 -1.74
N ILE A 62 8.27 -18.00 -1.19
CA ILE A 62 9.50 -17.26 -0.94
C ILE A 62 9.79 -17.29 0.57
N GLY A 63 10.95 -17.64 1.03
CA GLY A 63 11.24 -17.56 2.47
C GLY A 63 10.94 -16.16 3.05
N VAL A 64 10.79 -16.06 4.36
CA VAL A 64 10.63 -14.78 5.07
C VAL A 64 11.94 -14.02 5.26
N GLU A 65 13.05 -14.68 5.05
CA GLU A 65 14.40 -14.11 5.08
C GLU A 65 15.13 -14.30 3.74
N PRO A 66 15.79 -13.25 3.26
CA PRO A 66 15.74 -11.87 3.71
C PRO A 66 14.38 -11.24 3.42
N GLY A 67 13.94 -10.33 4.30
CA GLY A 67 12.62 -9.70 4.26
C GLY A 67 12.57 -8.40 5.07
N ALA A 68 11.43 -8.13 5.71
CA ALA A 68 11.22 -6.92 6.50
C ALA A 68 12.23 -6.77 7.65
N ALA A 69 12.68 -7.87 8.27
CA ALA A 69 13.70 -7.81 9.32
C ALA A 69 15.04 -7.33 8.77
N THR A 70 15.41 -7.75 7.57
CA THR A 70 16.63 -7.27 6.89
C THR A 70 16.47 -5.79 6.49
N LEU A 71 15.33 -5.37 5.96
CA LEU A 71 15.04 -3.96 5.68
C LEU A 71 15.20 -3.11 6.94
N VAL A 72 14.56 -3.49 8.05
CA VAL A 72 14.67 -2.79 9.35
C VAL A 72 16.11 -2.70 9.82
N SER A 73 16.88 -3.76 9.70
CA SER A 73 18.31 -3.75 10.07
C SER A 73 19.10 -2.74 9.23
N ARG A 74 18.88 -2.72 7.92
CA ARG A 74 19.59 -1.82 6.99
C ARG A 74 19.23 -0.35 7.20
N THR A 75 17.95 -0.03 7.42
CA THR A 75 17.49 1.35 7.62
C THR A 75 17.97 1.96 8.93
N ARG A 76 18.27 1.15 9.95
CA ARG A 76 18.90 1.62 11.19
C ARG A 76 20.32 2.13 10.99
N HIS A 77 21.02 1.66 9.97
CA HIS A 77 22.42 2.01 9.72
C HIS A 77 22.58 3.03 8.59
N SER A 78 21.59 3.21 7.73
CA SER A 78 21.66 4.13 6.59
C SER A 78 20.27 4.57 6.12
N ALA A 79 20.09 5.86 5.89
CA ALA A 79 18.89 6.41 5.26
C ALA A 79 18.66 5.85 3.82
N SER A 80 19.74 5.45 3.12
CA SER A 80 19.67 4.78 1.81
C SER A 80 19.45 3.27 1.90
N GLY A 81 19.19 2.72 3.08
CA GLY A 81 19.04 1.28 3.32
C GLY A 81 17.93 0.60 2.51
N ALA A 82 16.94 1.36 2.03
CA ALA A 82 15.86 0.84 1.19
C ALA A 82 16.22 0.75 -0.31
N GLN A 83 17.27 1.42 -0.78
CA GLN A 83 17.62 1.47 -2.21
C GLN A 83 18.10 0.12 -2.76
N ASP A 84 18.81 -0.66 -1.96
CA ASP A 84 19.30 -2.00 -2.33
C ASP A 84 18.22 -3.07 -2.06
N ILE A 85 17.16 -3.03 -2.87
CA ILE A 85 15.99 -3.91 -2.72
C ILE A 85 16.35 -5.40 -2.84
N GLU A 86 17.39 -5.74 -3.59
CA GLU A 86 17.83 -7.12 -3.81
C GLU A 86 18.31 -7.79 -2.52
N ALA A 87 18.78 -6.99 -1.56
CA ALA A 87 19.25 -7.48 -0.27
C ALA A 87 18.14 -7.98 0.66
N PHE A 88 16.87 -7.54 0.46
CA PHE A 88 15.79 -7.88 1.36
C PHE A 88 14.47 -8.19 0.64
N GLY A 89 14.33 -7.90 -0.64
CA GLY A 89 13.17 -8.20 -1.45
C GLY A 89 13.34 -9.46 -2.31
N ARG A 90 12.21 -9.93 -2.83
CA ARG A 90 12.12 -11.00 -3.83
C ARG A 90 11.29 -10.52 -5.00
N THR A 91 11.76 -10.79 -6.22
CA THR A 91 10.98 -10.47 -7.42
C THR A 91 9.81 -11.41 -7.58
N VAL A 92 8.66 -10.83 -7.92
CA VAL A 92 7.47 -11.58 -8.33
C VAL A 92 6.96 -10.94 -9.62
N GLY A 93 6.97 -11.69 -10.70
CA GLY A 93 6.63 -11.16 -12.03
C GLY A 93 7.61 -10.08 -12.52
N ASP A 94 7.14 -9.27 -13.48
CA ASP A 94 7.95 -8.22 -14.09
C ASP A 94 8.02 -6.97 -13.21
N GLN A 95 9.21 -6.62 -12.71
CA GLN A 95 9.53 -5.37 -12.02
C GLN A 95 8.76 -5.12 -10.69
N ALA A 96 8.17 -6.14 -10.08
CA ALA A 96 7.60 -6.05 -8.76
C ALA A 96 8.43 -6.81 -7.74
N TRP A 97 8.56 -6.21 -6.57
CA TRP A 97 9.27 -6.77 -5.44
C TRP A 97 8.30 -7.04 -4.30
N VAL A 98 8.54 -8.12 -3.60
CA VAL A 98 7.85 -8.44 -2.36
C VAL A 98 8.87 -8.49 -1.23
N VAL A 99 8.56 -7.79 -0.16
CA VAL A 99 9.32 -7.81 1.10
C VAL A 99 8.45 -8.53 2.13
N PRO A 100 8.66 -9.82 2.37
CA PRO A 100 7.84 -10.59 3.29
C PRO A 100 8.08 -10.16 4.73
N GLY A 101 7.02 -10.14 5.52
CA GLY A 101 7.07 -9.95 6.97
C GLY A 101 7.31 -11.25 7.72
N PRO A 102 7.56 -11.18 9.04
CA PRO A 102 7.62 -12.37 9.89
C PRO A 102 6.30 -13.13 9.89
N GLU A 103 6.34 -14.47 9.85
CA GLU A 103 5.14 -15.33 9.80
C GLU A 103 4.31 -15.30 11.09
N SER A 104 4.94 -15.13 12.25
CA SER A 104 4.23 -15.12 13.52
C SER A 104 3.91 -13.69 13.98
N ALA A 105 2.75 -13.53 14.62
CA ALA A 105 2.35 -12.26 15.21
C ALA A 105 3.33 -11.76 16.29
N GLU A 106 3.94 -12.67 17.04
CA GLU A 106 4.93 -12.33 18.05
C GLU A 106 6.17 -11.70 17.41
N ALA A 107 6.74 -12.36 16.40
CA ALA A 107 7.92 -11.86 15.69
C ALA A 107 7.61 -10.55 14.94
N ALA A 108 6.43 -10.42 14.33
CA ALA A 108 6.01 -9.19 13.65
C ALA A 108 5.91 -8.01 14.65
N ARG A 109 5.24 -8.20 15.77
CA ARG A 109 5.14 -7.16 16.81
C ARG A 109 6.50 -6.82 17.41
N GLN A 110 7.35 -7.81 17.68
CA GLN A 110 8.72 -7.57 18.17
C GLN A 110 9.53 -6.74 17.19
N LEU A 111 9.46 -7.06 15.89
CA LEU A 111 10.18 -6.32 14.85
C LEU A 111 9.80 -4.84 14.83
N TRP A 112 8.50 -4.56 14.81
CA TRP A 112 7.99 -3.20 14.62
C TRP A 112 7.89 -2.37 15.92
N SER A 113 7.92 -2.99 17.12
CA SER A 113 7.84 -2.27 18.40
C SER A 113 9.15 -1.59 18.83
N GLY A 114 10.24 -1.79 18.09
CA GLY A 114 11.49 -1.10 18.37
C GLY A 114 11.36 0.43 18.20
N VAL A 115 11.92 1.19 19.16
CA VAL A 115 11.86 2.65 19.13
C VAL A 115 12.44 3.20 17.82
N GLY A 116 11.66 4.03 17.12
CA GLY A 116 12.08 4.67 15.87
C GLY A 116 12.15 3.75 14.64
N VAL A 117 11.84 2.45 14.77
CA VAL A 117 11.92 1.49 13.64
C VAL A 117 11.02 1.91 12.49
N ALA A 118 9.73 2.11 12.76
CA ALA A 118 8.75 2.46 11.73
C ALA A 118 9.07 3.82 11.07
N THR A 119 9.57 4.79 11.85
CA THR A 119 10.02 6.09 11.32
C THR A 119 11.23 5.92 10.40
N ALA A 120 12.26 5.19 10.83
CA ALA A 120 13.47 4.98 10.03
C ALA A 120 13.16 4.25 8.70
N VAL A 121 12.25 3.26 8.73
CA VAL A 121 11.80 2.59 7.52
C VAL A 121 11.03 3.56 6.63
N ALA A 122 10.10 4.36 7.18
CA ALA A 122 9.33 5.34 6.43
C ALA A 122 10.21 6.37 5.72
N GLU A 123 11.19 6.92 6.43
CA GLU A 123 12.16 7.87 5.88
C GLU A 123 12.98 7.24 4.75
N ALA A 124 13.46 6.01 4.95
CA ALA A 124 14.27 5.32 3.95
C ALA A 124 13.47 5.00 2.68
N ILE A 125 12.23 4.52 2.80
CA ILE A 125 11.40 4.20 1.63
C ILE A 125 10.83 5.45 0.94
N ASN A 126 10.70 6.58 1.64
CA ASN A 126 10.36 7.86 1.02
C ASN A 126 11.48 8.45 0.16
N GLN A 127 12.73 8.09 0.44
CA GLN A 127 13.90 8.48 -0.36
C GLN A 127 14.14 7.53 -1.55
N ASP A 128 13.34 6.49 -1.68
CA ASP A 128 13.42 5.52 -2.77
C ASP A 128 12.49 5.93 -3.93
N ASP A 129 12.96 5.82 -5.16
CA ASP A 129 12.21 6.18 -6.37
C ASP A 129 11.04 5.22 -6.67
N ARG A 130 10.92 4.11 -5.93
CA ARG A 130 9.86 3.12 -6.11
C ARG A 130 8.56 3.53 -5.44
N VAL A 131 7.47 2.92 -5.90
CA VAL A 131 6.20 2.96 -5.17
C VAL A 131 6.12 1.79 -4.20
N TRP A 132 5.88 2.11 -2.94
CA TRP A 132 5.78 1.15 -1.85
C TRP A 132 4.33 0.96 -1.42
N PHE A 133 3.83 -0.25 -1.57
CA PHE A 133 2.53 -0.68 -1.08
C PHE A 133 2.72 -1.39 0.25
N VAL A 134 2.24 -0.80 1.32
CA VAL A 134 2.42 -1.32 2.68
C VAL A 134 1.17 -2.07 3.10
N ASP A 135 1.29 -3.39 3.25
CA ASP A 135 0.26 -4.22 3.88
C ASP A 135 0.35 -4.06 5.41
N ALA A 136 -0.53 -3.25 5.95
CA ALA A 136 -0.56 -2.92 7.37
C ALA A 136 -1.56 -3.78 8.19
N GLY A 137 -2.18 -4.78 7.56
CA GLY A 137 -3.14 -5.66 8.23
C GLY A 137 -4.28 -4.89 8.89
N ARG A 138 -4.36 -4.90 10.23
CA ARG A 138 -5.37 -4.18 11.02
C ARG A 138 -4.79 -3.00 11.81
N ALA A 139 -3.69 -2.44 11.36
CA ALA A 139 -3.04 -1.34 12.06
C ALA A 139 -3.92 -0.09 12.18
N GLY A 140 -3.76 0.66 13.26
CA GLY A 140 -4.39 1.94 13.55
C GLY A 140 -3.42 2.91 14.20
N SER A 141 -3.91 4.02 14.71
CA SER A 141 -3.10 5.10 15.30
C SER A 141 -2.23 4.65 16.49
N ALA A 142 -2.70 3.68 17.27
CA ALA A 142 -1.96 3.10 18.40
C ALA A 142 -1.00 1.97 18.01
N SER A 143 -0.90 1.65 16.71
CA SER A 143 -0.03 0.58 16.21
C SER A 143 1.45 0.99 16.24
N PRO A 144 2.39 0.06 16.51
CA PRO A 144 3.82 0.34 16.36
C PRO A 144 4.24 0.85 14.98
N ILE A 145 3.47 0.53 13.93
CA ILE A 145 3.72 1.01 12.56
C ILE A 145 2.97 2.32 12.23
N ALA A 146 2.30 2.96 13.19
CA ALA A 146 1.63 4.25 12.98
C ALA A 146 2.54 5.34 12.36
N PRO A 147 3.83 5.48 12.76
CA PRO A 147 4.74 6.39 12.09
C PRO A 147 4.93 6.09 10.60
N LEU A 148 4.94 4.82 10.19
CA LEU A 148 5.02 4.44 8.78
C LEU A 148 3.73 4.81 8.04
N LEU A 149 2.56 4.63 8.67
CA LEU A 149 1.26 5.03 8.09
C LEU A 149 1.15 6.54 7.91
N SER A 150 1.64 7.33 8.85
CA SER A 150 1.60 8.80 8.78
C SER A 150 2.48 9.40 7.67
N HIS A 151 3.49 8.66 7.20
CA HIS A 151 4.32 9.03 6.06
C HIS A 151 3.73 8.60 4.70
N ALA A 152 2.62 7.86 4.70
CA ALA A 152 2.00 7.43 3.46
C ALA A 152 1.34 8.61 2.72
N SER A 153 1.57 8.70 1.41
CA SER A 153 0.89 9.66 0.55
C SER A 153 -0.63 9.41 0.52
N LEU A 154 -1.01 8.12 0.67
CA LEU A 154 -2.40 7.68 0.77
C LEU A 154 -2.49 6.44 1.66
N SER A 155 -3.46 6.44 2.58
CA SER A 155 -3.82 5.27 3.39
C SER A 155 -5.20 4.77 2.97
N LEU A 156 -5.26 3.56 2.43
CA LEU A 156 -6.48 2.90 1.98
C LEU A 156 -7.04 2.03 3.10
N LEU A 157 -8.24 2.37 3.55
CA LEU A 157 -8.97 1.54 4.50
C LEU A 157 -9.88 0.58 3.74
N VAL A 158 -9.66 -0.72 3.92
CA VAL A 158 -10.41 -1.77 3.24
C VAL A 158 -11.51 -2.29 4.16
N CYS A 159 -12.74 -2.29 3.66
CA CYS A 159 -13.89 -2.83 4.39
C CYS A 159 -14.74 -3.74 3.48
N ARG A 160 -15.57 -4.59 4.09
CA ARG A 160 -16.60 -5.34 3.37
C ARG A 160 -17.82 -4.47 3.12
N ALA A 161 -18.62 -4.86 2.13
CA ALA A 161 -19.87 -4.17 1.81
C ALA A 161 -21.02 -4.46 2.79
N ASP A 162 -20.80 -5.27 3.84
CA ASP A 162 -21.81 -5.54 4.86
C ASP A 162 -21.95 -4.34 5.85
N HIS A 163 -23.14 -4.26 6.47
CA HIS A 163 -23.47 -3.16 7.37
C HIS A 163 -22.51 -3.03 8.56
N GLU A 164 -22.10 -4.15 9.14
CA GLU A 164 -21.22 -4.19 10.31
C GLU A 164 -19.82 -3.61 9.99
N SER A 165 -19.29 -3.91 8.82
CA SER A 165 -18.01 -3.34 8.34
C SER A 165 -18.15 -1.86 8.01
N ILE A 166 -19.25 -1.46 7.33
CA ILE A 166 -19.47 -0.07 6.90
C ILE A 166 -19.55 0.89 8.09
N VAL A 167 -20.29 0.53 9.16
CA VAL A 167 -20.44 1.42 10.34
C VAL A 167 -19.15 1.62 11.13
N GLN A 168 -18.17 0.76 10.95
CA GLN A 168 -16.85 0.88 11.59
C GLN A 168 -15.87 1.78 10.81
N VAL A 169 -16.20 2.16 9.56
CA VAL A 169 -15.29 2.97 8.72
C VAL A 169 -15.08 4.37 9.31
N PRO A 170 -16.13 5.17 9.67
CA PRO A 170 -15.92 6.54 10.14
C PRO A 170 -15.00 6.66 11.35
N PRO A 171 -15.17 5.87 12.45
CA PRO A 171 -14.27 5.96 13.59
C PRO A 171 -12.83 5.57 13.22
N ARG A 172 -12.64 4.62 12.28
CA ARG A 172 -11.31 4.21 11.85
C ARG A 172 -10.65 5.26 10.95
N VAL A 173 -11.41 5.89 10.06
CA VAL A 173 -10.93 7.04 9.26
C VAL A 173 -10.50 8.18 10.18
N SER A 174 -11.31 8.53 11.19
CA SER A 174 -10.98 9.56 12.18
C SER A 174 -9.71 9.21 12.97
N ASP A 175 -9.57 7.95 13.39
CA ASP A 175 -8.39 7.45 14.10
C ASP A 175 -7.11 7.62 13.29
N LEU A 176 -7.10 7.20 12.02
CA LEU A 176 -5.93 7.32 11.15
C LEU A 176 -5.65 8.76 10.72
N ARG A 177 -6.68 9.59 10.53
CA ARG A 177 -6.50 11.03 10.29
C ARG A 177 -5.84 11.75 11.47
N SER A 178 -6.09 11.30 12.71
CA SER A 178 -5.50 11.91 13.90
C SER A 178 -3.97 11.83 13.92
N ILE A 179 -3.37 10.91 13.16
CA ILE A 179 -1.93 10.78 12.97
C ILE A 179 -1.43 11.34 11.63
N GLY A 180 -2.26 12.09 10.92
CA GLY A 180 -1.88 12.79 9.68
C GLY A 180 -2.11 12.00 8.38
N CYS A 181 -2.78 10.82 8.40
CA CYS A 181 -3.03 10.06 7.19
C CYS A 181 -4.03 10.75 6.25
N THR A 182 -3.70 10.80 4.96
CA THR A 182 -4.67 11.06 3.89
C THR A 182 -5.45 9.78 3.62
N MET A 183 -6.77 9.81 3.80
CA MET A 183 -7.60 8.60 3.82
C MET A 183 -8.39 8.39 2.55
N GLY A 184 -8.31 7.17 2.00
CA GLY A 184 -9.25 6.62 1.03
C GLY A 184 -9.89 5.34 1.54
N VAL A 185 -11.03 4.94 0.97
CA VAL A 185 -11.76 3.73 1.35
C VAL A 185 -11.96 2.83 0.14
N VAL A 186 -11.71 1.53 0.31
CA VAL A 186 -12.03 0.50 -0.69
C VAL A 186 -13.06 -0.45 -0.10
N ILE A 187 -14.25 -0.49 -0.70
CA ILE A 187 -15.33 -1.40 -0.31
C ILE A 187 -15.23 -2.67 -1.15
N VAL A 188 -15.05 -3.82 -0.49
CA VAL A 188 -15.04 -5.13 -1.13
C VAL A 188 -16.44 -5.73 -1.14
N GLY A 189 -16.96 -5.92 -2.33
CA GLY A 189 -18.33 -6.36 -2.57
C GLY A 189 -19.23 -5.24 -3.09
N LYS A 190 -20.52 -5.55 -3.26
CA LYS A 190 -21.53 -4.59 -3.69
C LYS A 190 -22.20 -3.98 -2.46
N PRO A 191 -21.98 -2.68 -2.18
CA PRO A 191 -22.64 -2.03 -1.04
C PRO A 191 -24.16 -1.91 -1.28
N ALA A 192 -24.92 -1.92 -0.19
CA ALA A 192 -26.38 -1.73 -0.23
C ALA A 192 -26.78 -0.25 -0.46
N PHE A 193 -25.86 0.68 -0.17
CA PHE A 193 -26.09 2.11 -0.29
C PHE A 193 -25.37 2.70 -1.51
N PRO A 194 -25.88 3.79 -2.08
CA PRO A 194 -25.20 4.53 -3.14
C PRO A 194 -23.80 4.99 -2.71
N VAL A 195 -22.87 5.02 -3.66
CA VAL A 195 -21.48 5.44 -3.41
C VAL A 195 -21.40 6.87 -2.85
N ASP A 196 -22.23 7.78 -3.36
CA ASP A 196 -22.25 9.17 -2.92
C ASP A 196 -22.71 9.31 -1.45
N GLU A 197 -23.70 8.52 -1.01
CA GLU A 197 -24.13 8.48 0.39
C GLU A 197 -23.01 7.93 1.29
N LEU A 198 -22.33 6.88 0.85
CA LEU A 198 -21.20 6.31 1.59
C LEU A 198 -20.00 7.25 1.63
N SER A 199 -19.74 8.00 0.58
CA SER A 199 -18.71 9.03 0.53
C SER A 199 -18.95 10.12 1.59
N GLN A 200 -20.19 10.58 1.71
CA GLN A 200 -20.59 11.53 2.75
C GLN A 200 -20.50 10.92 4.16
N PHE A 201 -20.98 9.69 4.32
CA PHE A 201 -20.95 8.99 5.62
C PHE A 201 -19.52 8.72 6.10
N PHE A 202 -18.59 8.42 5.18
CA PHE A 202 -17.17 8.21 5.51
C PHE A 202 -16.35 9.50 5.58
N ASP A 203 -16.97 10.62 5.21
CA ASP A 203 -16.29 11.91 5.10
C ASP A 203 -15.03 11.81 4.22
N THR A 204 -15.14 11.16 3.05
CA THR A 204 -14.04 11.06 2.08
C THR A 204 -14.55 11.02 0.65
N SER A 205 -13.91 11.77 -0.25
CA SER A 205 -14.14 11.70 -1.69
C SER A 205 -13.32 10.60 -2.39
N LEU A 206 -12.40 9.97 -1.66
CA LEU A 206 -11.54 8.90 -2.15
C LEU A 206 -12.19 7.55 -1.81
N LEU A 207 -13.15 7.14 -2.61
CA LEU A 207 -13.94 5.93 -2.40
C LEU A 207 -13.98 5.08 -3.66
N TRP A 208 -13.61 3.81 -3.52
CA TRP A 208 -13.64 2.82 -4.59
C TRP A 208 -14.38 1.56 -4.17
N THR A 209 -14.88 0.84 -5.16
CA THR A 209 -15.48 -0.48 -4.95
C THR A 209 -14.67 -1.55 -5.68
N LEU A 210 -14.44 -2.66 -5.01
CA LEU A 210 -13.78 -3.83 -5.57
C LEU A 210 -14.77 -5.01 -5.57
N PRO A 211 -15.09 -5.63 -6.70
CA PRO A 211 -15.96 -6.81 -6.72
C PRO A 211 -15.42 -7.90 -5.80
N ALA A 212 -16.29 -8.47 -4.97
CA ALA A 212 -15.93 -9.63 -4.17
C ALA A 212 -15.51 -10.80 -5.09
N SER A 213 -14.47 -11.50 -4.69
CA SER A 213 -14.01 -12.72 -5.36
C SER A 213 -13.78 -13.80 -4.33
N ASP A 214 -14.38 -14.96 -4.54
CA ASP A 214 -14.18 -16.12 -3.66
C ASP A 214 -12.74 -16.62 -3.68
N ASP A 215 -11.98 -16.24 -4.70
CA ASP A 215 -10.61 -16.66 -4.90
C ASP A 215 -9.62 -15.48 -5.07
N ILE A 216 -9.79 -14.42 -4.28
CA ILE A 216 -8.89 -13.25 -4.34
C ILE A 216 -7.43 -13.63 -4.03
N VAL A 217 -7.21 -14.68 -3.24
CA VAL A 217 -5.87 -15.17 -2.92
C VAL A 217 -5.23 -15.80 -4.15
N ALA A 218 -5.95 -16.66 -4.88
CA ALA A 218 -5.43 -17.24 -6.12
C ALA A 218 -5.26 -16.18 -7.21
N LEU A 219 -6.16 -15.17 -7.27
CA LEU A 219 -5.98 -14.01 -8.14
C LEU A 219 -4.65 -13.30 -7.83
N SER A 220 -4.37 -13.00 -6.58
CA SER A 220 -3.14 -12.29 -6.20
C SER A 220 -1.87 -13.09 -6.46
N ARG A 221 -1.93 -14.42 -6.36
CA ARG A 221 -0.81 -15.32 -6.71
C ARG A 221 -0.53 -15.35 -8.21
N SER A 222 -1.59 -15.31 -9.00
CA SER A 222 -1.52 -15.60 -10.44
C SER A 222 -1.53 -14.33 -11.31
N VAL A 223 -1.66 -13.15 -10.70
CA VAL A 223 -1.79 -11.88 -11.43
C VAL A 223 -0.59 -11.60 -12.35
N TRP A 224 0.58 -12.10 -11.96
CA TRP A 224 1.83 -11.93 -12.71
C TRP A 224 1.96 -12.87 -13.91
N SER A 225 1.30 -14.03 -13.88
CA SER A 225 1.54 -15.11 -14.82
C SER A 225 0.32 -15.54 -15.63
N SER A 226 -0.91 -15.10 -15.27
CA SER A 226 -2.14 -15.61 -15.84
C SER A 226 -2.98 -14.57 -16.57
N ASN A 227 -3.10 -14.70 -17.88
CA ASN A 227 -4.03 -13.91 -18.69
C ASN A 227 -5.51 -14.09 -18.28
N LYS A 228 -5.87 -15.20 -17.65
CA LYS A 228 -7.23 -15.46 -17.16
C LYS A 228 -7.56 -14.52 -16.00
N VAL A 229 -6.61 -14.32 -15.09
CA VAL A 229 -6.74 -13.39 -13.95
C VAL A 229 -6.93 -11.96 -14.44
N ARG A 230 -6.15 -11.54 -15.44
CA ARG A 230 -6.23 -10.21 -16.04
C ARG A 230 -7.57 -9.90 -16.74
N ARG A 231 -8.42 -10.90 -16.93
CA ARG A 231 -9.80 -10.73 -17.47
C ARG A 231 -10.86 -10.66 -16.37
N SER A 232 -10.52 -10.92 -15.12
CA SER A 232 -11.49 -10.86 -14.01
C SER A 232 -11.94 -9.43 -13.72
N LEU A 233 -13.17 -9.27 -13.23
CA LEU A 233 -13.68 -7.96 -12.81
C LEU A 233 -12.86 -7.39 -11.66
N THR A 234 -12.50 -8.22 -10.68
CA THR A 234 -11.68 -7.81 -9.53
C THR A 234 -10.33 -7.25 -9.97
N TRP A 235 -9.67 -7.88 -10.95
CA TRP A 235 -8.42 -7.36 -11.51
C TRP A 235 -8.62 -6.01 -12.20
N ARG A 236 -9.66 -5.87 -13.03
CA ARG A 236 -9.94 -4.60 -13.74
C ARG A 236 -10.19 -3.47 -12.76
N SER A 237 -11.00 -3.71 -11.72
CA SER A 237 -11.24 -2.70 -10.68
C SER A 237 -9.96 -2.38 -9.89
N ALA A 238 -9.13 -3.35 -9.55
CA ALA A 238 -7.84 -3.09 -8.91
C ALA A 238 -6.91 -2.27 -9.81
N LEU A 239 -6.91 -2.52 -11.12
CA LEU A 239 -6.16 -1.74 -12.11
C LEU A 239 -6.66 -0.29 -12.19
N GLU A 240 -7.99 -0.08 -12.22
CA GLU A 240 -8.61 1.25 -12.21
C GLU A 240 -8.25 2.03 -10.94
N ILE A 241 -8.32 1.37 -9.76
CA ILE A 241 -7.90 1.98 -8.49
C ILE A 241 -6.43 2.39 -8.55
N SER A 242 -5.55 1.50 -9.03
CA SER A 242 -4.11 1.78 -9.12
C SER A 242 -3.82 2.97 -10.02
N HIS A 243 -4.49 3.08 -11.16
CA HIS A 243 -4.33 4.18 -12.10
C HIS A 243 -4.86 5.51 -11.52
N ASP A 244 -6.06 5.51 -10.91
CA ASP A 244 -6.64 6.70 -10.28
C ASP A 244 -5.78 7.20 -9.11
N VAL A 245 -5.24 6.29 -8.29
CA VAL A 245 -4.29 6.65 -7.23
C VAL A 245 -2.98 7.21 -7.82
N ALA A 246 -2.45 6.63 -8.87
CA ALA A 246 -1.26 7.13 -9.53
C ALA A 246 -1.48 8.55 -10.08
N GLU A 247 -2.58 8.79 -10.77
CA GLU A 247 -2.93 10.11 -11.31
C GLU A 247 -3.06 11.17 -10.22
N ARG A 248 -3.67 10.83 -9.09
CA ARG A 248 -3.93 11.80 -8.01
C ARG A 248 -2.73 12.09 -7.12
N PHE A 249 -1.86 11.12 -6.90
CA PHE A 249 -0.82 11.20 -5.87
C PHE A 249 0.60 11.14 -6.41
N ALA A 250 0.87 10.40 -7.49
CA ALA A 250 2.19 10.36 -8.08
C ALA A 250 2.52 11.65 -8.85
N PHE A 251 1.51 12.34 -9.41
CA PHE A 251 1.68 13.57 -10.18
C PHE A 251 1.84 14.83 -9.33
N ARG A 252 1.26 14.88 -8.13
CA ARG A 252 1.31 16.08 -7.26
C ARG A 252 2.65 16.29 -6.57
N THR A 253 3.48 15.27 -6.44
CA THR A 253 4.78 15.37 -5.77
C THR A 253 5.81 16.14 -6.60
N VAL A 254 5.62 16.31 -7.90
CA VAL A 254 6.55 17.05 -8.79
C VAL A 254 6.26 18.55 -8.81
N ASP A 255 5.00 18.97 -8.64
CA ASP A 255 4.63 20.40 -8.69
C ASP A 255 5.02 21.20 -7.43
N VAL A 256 5.10 20.58 -6.27
CA VAL A 256 5.45 21.27 -5.01
C VAL A 256 6.93 21.64 -4.93
N SER A 257 7.80 20.97 -5.69
CA SER A 257 9.24 21.25 -5.69
C SER A 257 9.64 22.43 -6.60
N ILE A 258 8.72 22.96 -7.42
CA ILE A 258 9.03 24.04 -8.39
C ILE A 258 8.63 25.43 -7.87
N GLU A 259 7.69 25.52 -6.91
CA GLU A 259 7.23 26.84 -6.41
C GLU A 259 8.14 27.47 -5.33
N GLU A 260 9.03 26.72 -4.67
CA GLU A 260 9.92 27.27 -3.65
C GLU A 260 11.25 27.87 -4.18
N SER A 261 11.49 27.82 -5.49
CA SER A 261 12.76 28.32 -6.06
C SER A 261 12.69 29.65 -6.81
N VAL A 262 11.57 30.41 -6.77
CA VAL A 262 11.39 31.65 -7.58
C VAL A 262 11.30 32.94 -6.76
N ASP A 263 11.32 32.91 -5.44
CA ASP A 263 11.38 34.14 -4.63
C ASP A 263 12.68 34.22 -3.81
N GLY A 264 13.73 34.73 -4.47
CA GLY A 264 15.04 35.00 -3.86
C GLY A 264 15.98 35.70 -4.83
N GLY A 265 15.57 36.88 -5.34
CA GLY A 265 16.43 37.75 -6.12
C GLY A 265 16.30 39.20 -5.65
#